data_f8f4c7b9b87e1b199e9611a684854c22
#
_entry.id   f8f4c7b9b87e1b199e9611a684854c22
#
_cell.length_a   1.000
_cell.length_b   1.000
_cell.length_c   1.000
_cell.angle_alpha   90.00
_cell.angle_beta   90.00
_cell.angle_gamma   90.00
#
_symmetry.space_group_name_H-M   'P 1'
#
loop_
_entity.id
_entity.type
_entity.pdbx_description
1 polymer ?
#
loop_
_entity_poly.entity_id
_entity_poly.type
_entity_poly.pdbx_seq_one_letter_code
_entity_poly.pdbx_strand_id
1 'polypeptide(L)'
;MLKKAIALIVSTSLLLQNASIVYADNIKLPDMGTAAAATLSIGQEKEMGDYYMRLLRGSAPIINDPVLNQYINDLGKKLVSKSESVQTPFHFYVMRSNVLNAFAFFGGNVVVHSRLILDTDNESQLASVMAHEIGHVTQRHLARAMEAQNSNSPYVWGATLGSLLLTLANPEAGMAAMTTTMASSTQSMISFTQSNEQEADRVGLRTLTKAGFDPYASSEFLQKLADQSRFSSKPPEILMTHPLPNSRLSDIRNRSLQYSKKNVTPSLNYYLAKARIAILMSNKTNARLLIEGYRKLNNEQSKIAVIYANALVDYNNNNYQKAKQQLQPLLDNEPNNIWYIDLMTDIDLALNNSSAAISRLQSALKRSPDSSALQLNLANAYVKARNYQQAVSLLHRYTFDHNDDTNGWDLLITAYGGLKSRAQEMSARAESIALEGNFTDAIRLLTNAKTQAKGNQTLIAKIDARINKLKQLQKRYAVYSRR
;
A
#
# COMPACT_ATOMS: atom_id res chain seq x y z
N MET A 1 -50.06 61.03 -7.42
CA MET A 1 -48.69 60.68 -6.98
C MET A 1 -48.67 59.50 -5.99
N LEU A 2 -49.59 59.42 -5.04
CA LEU A 2 -49.62 58.36 -4.00
C LEU A 2 -49.79 56.90 -4.58
N LYS A 3 -50.61 56.71 -5.62
CA LYS A 3 -50.81 55.39 -6.25
C LYS A 3 -49.57 54.86 -6.99
N LYS A 4 -48.70 55.75 -7.50
CA LYS A 4 -47.43 55.33 -8.16
C LYS A 4 -46.35 55.01 -7.14
N ALA A 5 -46.34 55.65 -5.98
CA ALA A 5 -45.43 55.33 -4.87
C ALA A 5 -45.76 54.00 -4.20
N ILE A 6 -47.03 53.69 -4.03
CA ILE A 6 -47.52 52.37 -3.48
C ILE A 6 -47.21 51.23 -4.45
N ALA A 7 -47.34 51.41 -5.76
CA ALA A 7 -46.99 50.38 -6.74
C ALA A 7 -45.48 50.10 -6.76
N LEU A 8 -44.65 51.11 -6.54
CA LEU A 8 -43.20 50.95 -6.52
C LEU A 8 -42.72 50.22 -5.23
N ILE A 9 -43.36 50.48 -4.10
CA ILE A 9 -43.04 49.83 -2.80
C ILE A 9 -43.49 48.36 -2.83
N VAL A 10 -44.64 48.05 -3.44
CA VAL A 10 -45.11 46.66 -3.57
C VAL A 10 -44.25 45.84 -4.55
N SER A 11 -43.77 46.44 -5.64
CA SER A 11 -42.89 45.75 -6.60
C SER A 11 -41.48 45.52 -6.05
N THR A 12 -40.95 46.41 -5.22
CA THR A 12 -39.64 46.21 -4.54
C THR A 12 -39.72 45.21 -3.40
N SER A 13 -40.84 45.06 -2.70
CA SER A 13 -41.01 44.06 -1.66
C SER A 13 -41.20 42.64 -2.23
N LEU A 14 -41.72 42.48 -3.44
CA LEU A 14 -41.84 41.19 -4.13
C LEU A 14 -40.50 40.71 -4.73
N LEU A 15 -39.58 41.62 -5.03
CA LEU A 15 -38.25 41.25 -5.51
C LEU A 15 -37.25 40.86 -4.40
N LEU A 16 -37.54 41.23 -3.16
CA LEU A 16 -36.71 40.89 -1.98
C LEU A 16 -37.04 39.54 -1.33
N GLN A 17 -38.13 38.87 -1.71
CA GLN A 17 -38.57 37.59 -1.16
C GLN A 17 -37.94 36.37 -1.83
N ASN A 18 -37.19 36.49 -2.92
CA ASN A 18 -36.60 35.34 -3.62
C ASN A 18 -35.09 35.12 -3.39
N ALA A 19 -34.49 35.79 -2.41
CA ALA A 19 -33.09 35.54 -2.03
C ALA A 19 -32.99 34.70 -0.73
N SER A 20 -33.80 33.64 -0.62
CA SER A 20 -33.48 32.57 0.30
C SER A 20 -32.33 31.80 -0.33
N ILE A 21 -31.09 32.14 0.03
CA ILE A 21 -29.95 31.24 -0.14
C ILE A 21 -30.30 29.99 0.67
N VAL A 22 -30.82 28.97 -0.02
CA VAL A 22 -30.91 27.64 0.53
C VAL A 22 -29.47 27.20 0.72
N TYR A 23 -28.92 27.41 1.91
CA TYR A 23 -27.83 26.57 2.37
C TYR A 23 -28.40 25.16 2.36
N ALA A 24 -28.04 24.38 1.37
CA ALA A 24 -28.16 22.94 1.44
C ALA A 24 -27.22 22.51 2.58
N ASP A 25 -27.74 22.58 3.80
CA ASP A 25 -27.16 21.80 4.88
C ASP A 25 -27.01 20.37 4.33
N ASN A 26 -25.79 19.88 4.33
CA ASN A 26 -25.52 18.47 4.12
C ASN A 26 -26.20 17.70 5.25
N ILE A 27 -27.52 17.51 5.15
CA ILE A 27 -28.24 16.54 5.95
C ILE A 27 -27.63 15.20 5.54
N LYS A 28 -26.63 14.76 6.31
CA LYS A 28 -26.23 13.36 6.28
C LYS A 28 -27.47 12.58 6.64
N LEU A 29 -28.16 12.05 5.64
CA LEU A 29 -29.18 11.05 5.90
C LEU A 29 -28.52 9.99 6.78
N PRO A 30 -29.22 9.53 7.85
CA PRO A 30 -28.73 8.42 8.63
C PRO A 30 -28.36 7.30 7.66
N ASP A 31 -27.15 6.77 7.78
CA ASP A 31 -26.74 5.60 7.02
C ASP A 31 -27.62 4.44 7.47
N MET A 32 -28.69 4.20 6.71
CA MET A 32 -29.69 3.13 6.97
C MET A 32 -29.08 1.74 6.79
N GLY A 33 -27.73 1.65 6.73
CA GLY A 33 -27.00 0.43 6.43
C GLY A 33 -27.29 0.00 4.99
N THR A 34 -26.27 -0.05 4.15
CA THR A 34 -26.45 -0.60 2.80
C THR A 34 -26.95 -2.04 2.92
N ALA A 35 -27.77 -2.54 1.99
CA ALA A 35 -28.17 -3.94 1.92
C ALA A 35 -26.93 -4.87 1.99
N ALA A 36 -25.78 -4.43 1.46
CA ALA A 36 -24.48 -5.08 1.60
C ALA A 36 -24.05 -5.32 3.06
N ALA A 37 -24.51 -4.53 4.03
CA ALA A 37 -24.23 -4.77 5.45
C ALA A 37 -24.98 -5.99 6.01
N ALA A 38 -26.11 -6.37 5.41
CA ALA A 38 -26.82 -7.59 5.77
C ALA A 38 -26.13 -8.85 5.21
N THR A 39 -25.43 -8.73 4.08
CA THR A 39 -24.75 -9.84 3.40
C THR A 39 -23.34 -10.08 3.97
N LEU A 40 -22.58 -9.01 4.22
CA LEU A 40 -21.20 -9.08 4.70
C LEU A 40 -20.92 -7.95 5.70
N SER A 41 -20.67 -8.29 6.95
CA SER A 41 -20.31 -7.29 7.97
C SER A 41 -18.86 -6.78 7.79
N ILE A 42 -18.56 -5.56 8.27
CA ILE A 42 -17.20 -5.01 8.28
C ILE A 42 -16.22 -5.93 9.02
N GLY A 43 -16.68 -6.61 10.08
CA GLY A 43 -15.86 -7.58 10.80
C GLY A 43 -15.45 -8.77 9.94
N GLN A 44 -16.38 -9.29 9.14
CA GLN A 44 -16.09 -10.36 8.18
C GLN A 44 -15.18 -9.88 7.04
N GLU A 45 -15.37 -8.65 6.51
CA GLU A 45 -14.46 -8.08 5.52
C GLU A 45 -13.02 -7.99 6.06
N LYS A 46 -12.83 -7.57 7.30
CA LYS A 46 -11.50 -7.53 7.95
C LYS A 46 -10.90 -8.93 8.08
N GLU A 47 -11.69 -9.91 8.47
CA GLU A 47 -11.23 -11.30 8.61
C GLU A 47 -10.83 -11.89 7.24
N MET A 48 -11.66 -11.68 6.22
CA MET A 48 -11.33 -12.07 4.85
C MET A 48 -10.07 -11.36 4.34
N GLY A 49 -9.94 -10.06 4.62
CA GLY A 49 -8.76 -9.28 4.25
C GLY A 49 -7.48 -9.81 4.88
N ASP A 50 -7.50 -10.17 6.17
CA ASP A 50 -6.34 -10.77 6.84
C ASP A 50 -6.00 -12.15 6.23
N TYR A 51 -7.00 -12.99 5.95
CA TYR A 51 -6.79 -14.27 5.30
C TYR A 51 -6.11 -14.13 3.93
N TYR A 52 -6.65 -13.26 3.06
CA TYR A 52 -6.10 -13.08 1.72
C TYR A 52 -4.74 -12.38 1.71
N MET A 53 -4.50 -11.46 2.65
CA MET A 53 -3.18 -10.84 2.76
C MET A 53 -2.11 -11.85 3.17
N ARG A 54 -2.45 -12.81 4.05
CA ARG A 54 -1.55 -13.92 4.38
C ARG A 54 -1.27 -14.81 3.17
N LEU A 55 -2.31 -15.12 2.39
CA LEU A 55 -2.15 -15.89 1.15
C LEU A 55 -1.23 -15.17 0.16
N LEU A 56 -1.40 -13.87 -0.02
CA LEU A 56 -0.53 -13.05 -0.87
C LEU A 56 0.91 -13.02 -0.38
N ARG A 57 1.15 -12.83 0.93
CA ARG A 57 2.51 -12.86 1.48
C ARG A 57 3.22 -14.19 1.23
N GLY A 58 2.50 -15.31 1.29
CA GLY A 58 3.07 -16.64 1.03
C GLY A 58 3.26 -16.99 -0.45
N SER A 59 2.64 -16.22 -1.38
CA SER A 59 2.60 -16.61 -2.80
C SER A 59 3.03 -15.52 -3.77
N ALA A 60 3.03 -14.25 -3.35
CA ALA A 60 3.33 -13.09 -4.19
C ALA A 60 4.62 -12.39 -3.76
N PRO A 61 5.36 -11.76 -4.69
CA PRO A 61 6.61 -11.07 -4.39
C PRO A 61 6.35 -9.68 -3.78
N ILE A 62 5.78 -9.63 -2.58
CA ILE A 62 5.60 -8.39 -1.82
C ILE A 62 6.98 -7.81 -1.49
N ILE A 63 7.12 -6.50 -1.67
CA ILE A 63 8.37 -5.79 -1.41
C ILE A 63 8.42 -5.42 0.08
N ASN A 64 9.39 -5.98 0.79
CA ASN A 64 9.62 -5.74 2.22
C ASN A 64 10.74 -4.71 2.45
N ASP A 65 10.77 -3.63 1.65
CA ASP A 65 11.72 -2.53 1.79
C ASP A 65 11.16 -1.48 2.76
N PRO A 66 11.84 -1.20 3.90
CA PRO A 66 11.25 -0.37 4.96
C PRO A 66 10.91 1.05 4.52
N VAL A 67 11.76 1.72 3.72
CA VAL A 67 11.52 3.10 3.29
C VAL A 67 10.46 3.18 2.20
N LEU A 68 10.39 2.20 1.29
CA LEU A 68 9.31 2.11 0.31
C LEU A 68 7.96 1.83 0.99
N ASN A 69 7.94 0.92 1.97
CA ASN A 69 6.74 0.61 2.72
C ASN A 69 6.25 1.82 3.51
N GLN A 70 7.16 2.56 4.16
CA GLN A 70 6.79 3.79 4.84
C GLN A 70 6.24 4.82 3.85
N TYR A 71 6.91 5.06 2.72
CA TYR A 71 6.48 6.02 1.71
C TYR A 71 5.08 5.73 1.18
N ILE A 72 4.81 4.48 0.76
CA ILE A 72 3.49 4.14 0.17
C ILE A 72 2.37 4.22 1.22
N ASN A 73 2.66 3.85 2.48
CA ASN A 73 1.71 3.98 3.56
C ASN A 73 1.47 5.44 3.96
N ASP A 74 2.49 6.31 3.97
CA ASP A 74 2.34 7.73 4.26
C ASP A 74 1.51 8.43 3.16
N LEU A 75 1.77 8.13 1.88
CA LEU A 75 0.97 8.61 0.75
C LEU A 75 -0.48 8.12 0.87
N GLY A 76 -0.68 6.83 1.14
CA GLY A 76 -1.99 6.24 1.31
C GLY A 76 -2.76 6.83 2.50
N LYS A 77 -2.13 6.96 3.67
CA LYS A 77 -2.73 7.58 4.86
C LYS A 77 -3.12 9.05 4.62
N LYS A 78 -2.30 9.80 3.87
CA LYS A 78 -2.64 11.16 3.45
C LYS A 78 -3.94 11.19 2.63
N LEU A 79 -4.12 10.27 1.70
CA LEU A 79 -5.35 10.14 0.91
C LEU A 79 -6.54 9.70 1.77
N VAL A 80 -6.39 8.64 2.58
CA VAL A 80 -7.44 8.12 3.47
C VAL A 80 -7.93 9.18 4.44
N SER A 81 -7.04 10.04 4.98
CA SER A 81 -7.40 11.15 5.88
C SER A 81 -8.34 12.18 5.25
N LYS A 82 -8.45 12.20 3.91
CA LYS A 82 -9.32 13.08 3.13
C LYS A 82 -10.48 12.35 2.45
N SER A 83 -10.53 11.04 2.61
CA SER A 83 -11.61 10.21 2.08
C SER A 83 -12.82 10.22 3.01
N GLU A 84 -14.00 10.06 2.41
CA GLU A 84 -15.27 9.96 3.11
C GLU A 84 -15.62 8.49 3.37
N SER A 85 -16.47 8.24 4.37
CA SER A 85 -17.02 6.89 4.67
C SER A 85 -15.98 5.81 4.95
N VAL A 86 -14.87 6.16 5.60
CA VAL A 86 -13.83 5.21 6.02
C VAL A 86 -14.33 4.38 7.20
N GLN A 87 -14.56 3.08 7.00
CA GLN A 87 -15.09 2.15 8.01
C GLN A 87 -14.07 1.07 8.43
N THR A 88 -12.92 1.01 7.74
CA THR A 88 -11.87 0.01 7.98
C THR A 88 -10.49 0.68 7.96
N PRO A 89 -9.51 0.21 8.73
CA PRO A 89 -8.13 0.64 8.56
C PRO A 89 -7.62 0.30 7.15
N PHE A 90 -6.70 1.10 6.64
CA PHE A 90 -6.08 0.86 5.35
C PHE A 90 -4.62 0.45 5.51
N HIS A 91 -4.18 -0.49 4.69
CA HIS A 91 -2.81 -0.98 4.58
C HIS A 91 -2.38 -0.95 3.12
N PHE A 92 -1.19 -0.40 2.85
CA PHE A 92 -0.68 -0.24 1.51
C PHE A 92 0.58 -1.06 1.33
N TYR A 93 0.62 -1.84 0.25
CA TYR A 93 1.71 -2.76 -0.07
C TYR A 93 2.25 -2.47 -1.47
N VAL A 94 3.55 -2.67 -1.67
CA VAL A 94 4.15 -2.66 -3.00
C VAL A 94 4.49 -4.09 -3.39
N MET A 95 4.08 -4.51 -4.57
CA MET A 95 4.39 -5.83 -5.11
C MET A 95 5.33 -5.69 -6.29
N ARG A 96 6.38 -6.52 -6.34
CA ARG A 96 7.27 -6.58 -7.50
C ARG A 96 6.52 -7.17 -8.68
N SER A 97 6.33 -6.39 -9.72
CA SER A 97 5.64 -6.81 -10.94
C SER A 97 6.08 -5.97 -12.13
N ASN A 98 6.20 -6.62 -13.29
CA ASN A 98 6.41 -5.94 -14.58
C ASN A 98 5.08 -5.54 -15.25
N VAL A 99 3.96 -5.88 -14.63
CA VAL A 99 2.60 -5.57 -15.09
C VAL A 99 2.13 -4.29 -14.45
N LEU A 100 1.57 -3.37 -15.24
CA LEU A 100 0.97 -2.14 -14.77
C LEU A 100 -0.39 -2.46 -14.15
N ASN A 101 -0.48 -2.46 -12.82
CA ASN A 101 -1.72 -2.70 -12.09
C ASN A 101 -1.68 -2.12 -10.66
N ALA A 102 -2.86 -1.95 -10.07
CA ALA A 102 -3.11 -1.82 -8.65
C ALA A 102 -4.47 -2.49 -8.36
N PHE A 103 -4.68 -2.93 -7.14
CA PHE A 103 -5.96 -3.48 -6.74
C PHE A 103 -6.18 -3.35 -5.24
N ALA A 104 -7.45 -3.21 -4.87
CA ALA A 104 -7.87 -3.24 -3.48
C ALA A 104 -8.76 -4.45 -3.20
N PHE A 105 -8.71 -4.96 -1.97
CA PHE A 105 -9.56 -6.04 -1.52
C PHE A 105 -10.00 -5.84 -0.07
N PHE A 106 -10.77 -6.77 0.47
CA PHE A 106 -11.36 -6.69 1.79
C PHE A 106 -10.37 -6.29 2.90
N GLY A 107 -10.87 -5.64 3.94
CA GLY A 107 -10.07 -5.22 5.08
C GLY A 107 -9.23 -3.96 4.85
N GLY A 108 -9.46 -3.23 3.74
CA GLY A 108 -8.73 -2.01 3.42
C GLY A 108 -7.32 -2.26 2.88
N ASN A 109 -7.05 -3.44 2.35
CA ASN A 109 -5.77 -3.77 1.75
C ASN A 109 -5.69 -3.25 0.32
N VAL A 110 -4.66 -2.46 0.02
CA VAL A 110 -4.36 -1.89 -1.30
C VAL A 110 -2.98 -2.32 -1.74
N VAL A 111 -2.88 -2.97 -2.88
CA VAL A 111 -1.62 -3.44 -3.46
C VAL A 111 -1.30 -2.64 -4.70
N VAL A 112 -0.12 -2.06 -4.75
CA VAL A 112 0.40 -1.27 -5.86
C VAL A 112 1.54 -2.04 -6.52
N HIS A 113 1.45 -2.30 -7.82
CA HIS A 113 2.54 -2.94 -8.55
C HIS A 113 3.71 -1.96 -8.75
N SER A 114 4.92 -2.46 -8.63
CA SER A 114 6.14 -1.65 -8.86
C SER A 114 6.15 -1.02 -10.24
N ARG A 115 5.61 -1.69 -11.25
CA ARG A 115 5.49 -1.16 -12.61
C ARG A 115 4.60 0.09 -12.67
N LEU A 116 3.50 0.15 -11.90
CA LEU A 116 2.65 1.34 -11.85
C LEU A 116 3.45 2.56 -11.35
N ILE A 117 4.25 2.40 -10.29
CA ILE A 117 5.09 3.48 -9.76
C ILE A 117 6.11 3.93 -10.82
N LEU A 118 6.68 3.00 -11.57
CA LEU A 118 7.63 3.32 -12.64
C LEU A 118 6.98 4.03 -13.83
N ASP A 119 5.73 3.73 -14.16
CA ASP A 119 5.04 4.27 -15.33
C ASP A 119 4.28 5.58 -15.08
N THR A 120 3.96 5.92 -13.83
CA THR A 120 3.40 7.25 -13.51
C THR A 120 4.44 8.35 -13.75
N ASP A 121 4.02 9.52 -14.21
CA ASP A 121 4.90 10.64 -14.54
C ASP A 121 5.20 11.53 -13.33
N ASN A 122 4.27 11.56 -12.37
CA ASN A 122 4.39 12.34 -11.13
C ASN A 122 3.59 11.67 -9.99
N GLU A 123 3.80 12.16 -8.76
CA GLU A 123 3.14 11.62 -7.56
C GLU A 123 1.63 11.81 -7.59
N SER A 124 1.10 12.85 -8.26
CA SER A 124 -0.35 13.05 -8.37
C SER A 124 -1.02 11.96 -9.21
N GLN A 125 -0.34 11.42 -10.24
CA GLN A 125 -0.83 10.28 -11.00
C GLN A 125 -0.85 9.00 -10.16
N LEU A 126 0.22 8.72 -9.40
CA LEU A 126 0.23 7.58 -8.46
C LEU A 126 -0.87 7.73 -7.41
N ALA A 127 -0.97 8.90 -6.82
CA ALA A 127 -2.01 9.23 -5.83
C ALA A 127 -3.43 9.10 -6.41
N SER A 128 -3.64 9.41 -7.71
CA SER A 128 -4.94 9.28 -8.35
C SER A 128 -5.41 7.83 -8.45
N VAL A 129 -4.51 6.90 -8.79
CA VAL A 129 -4.82 5.47 -8.82
C VAL A 129 -5.08 4.96 -7.39
N MET A 130 -4.23 5.32 -6.43
CA MET A 130 -4.45 4.93 -5.04
C MET A 130 -5.77 5.49 -4.47
N ALA A 131 -6.15 6.71 -4.83
CA ALA A 131 -7.43 7.31 -4.43
C ALA A 131 -8.63 6.60 -5.07
N HIS A 132 -8.48 6.09 -6.30
CA HIS A 132 -9.48 5.25 -6.97
C HIS A 132 -9.66 3.92 -6.23
N GLU A 133 -8.57 3.23 -5.85
CA GLU A 133 -8.61 1.99 -5.06
C GLU A 133 -9.25 2.22 -3.68
N ILE A 134 -8.91 3.33 -3.00
CA ILE A 134 -9.57 3.75 -1.76
C ILE A 134 -11.07 3.96 -1.99
N GLY A 135 -11.46 4.50 -3.14
CA GLY A 135 -12.85 4.64 -3.56
C GLY A 135 -13.59 3.29 -3.60
N HIS A 136 -12.99 2.26 -4.21
CA HIS A 136 -13.57 0.92 -4.24
C HIS A 136 -13.83 0.34 -2.85
N VAL A 137 -12.89 0.53 -1.91
CA VAL A 137 -13.02 0.05 -0.53
C VAL A 137 -14.08 0.83 0.24
N THR A 138 -14.04 2.17 0.19
CA THR A 138 -14.97 3.01 0.96
C THR A 138 -16.41 2.90 0.48
N GLN A 139 -16.63 2.63 -0.83
CA GLN A 139 -17.93 2.35 -1.42
C GLN A 139 -18.30 0.86 -1.34
N ARG A 140 -17.46 0.02 -0.76
CA ARG A 140 -17.69 -1.41 -0.53
C ARG A 140 -18.07 -2.17 -1.80
N HIS A 141 -17.43 -1.86 -2.95
CA HIS A 141 -17.80 -2.41 -4.25
C HIS A 141 -17.73 -3.94 -4.29
N LEU A 142 -16.73 -4.56 -3.64
CA LEU A 142 -16.64 -6.03 -3.54
C LEU A 142 -17.80 -6.63 -2.75
N ALA A 143 -18.17 -6.03 -1.61
CA ALA A 143 -19.30 -6.52 -0.81
C ALA A 143 -20.63 -6.39 -1.56
N ARG A 144 -20.83 -5.27 -2.28
CA ARG A 144 -22.00 -5.05 -3.15
C ARG A 144 -22.05 -6.04 -4.33
N ALA A 145 -20.90 -6.37 -4.91
CA ALA A 145 -20.83 -7.38 -5.97
C ALA A 145 -21.19 -8.78 -5.44
N MET A 146 -20.77 -9.12 -4.23
CA MET A 146 -21.16 -10.38 -3.56
C MET A 146 -22.67 -10.45 -3.34
N GLU A 147 -23.27 -9.36 -2.88
CA GLU A 147 -24.72 -9.27 -2.66
C GLU A 147 -25.51 -9.44 -3.96
N ALA A 148 -25.10 -8.74 -5.04
CA ALA A 148 -25.79 -8.75 -6.33
C ALA A 148 -25.86 -10.14 -6.98
N GLN A 149 -24.91 -11.03 -6.65
CA GLN A 149 -24.88 -12.38 -7.19
C GLN A 149 -25.72 -13.41 -6.39
N ASN A 150 -26.49 -12.96 -5.39
CA ASN A 150 -27.34 -13.82 -4.55
C ASN A 150 -26.64 -15.09 -4.02
N SER A 151 -25.31 -15.12 -3.99
CA SER A 151 -24.58 -16.29 -3.54
C SER A 151 -24.47 -16.27 -2.02
N ASN A 152 -25.41 -16.97 -1.36
CA ASN A 152 -25.42 -17.16 0.08
C ASN A 152 -24.23 -17.97 0.63
N SER A 153 -23.27 -18.35 -0.22
CA SER A 153 -22.12 -19.13 0.17
C SER A 153 -20.84 -18.32 0.22
N PRO A 154 -20.37 -17.91 1.41
CA PRO A 154 -19.04 -17.30 1.60
C PRO A 154 -17.90 -18.17 1.03
N TYR A 155 -18.14 -19.48 0.89
CA TYR A 155 -17.17 -20.45 0.39
C TYR A 155 -16.85 -20.27 -1.10
N VAL A 156 -17.88 -20.06 -1.95
CA VAL A 156 -17.70 -19.86 -3.39
C VAL A 156 -16.92 -18.57 -3.64
N TRP A 157 -17.28 -17.52 -2.94
CA TRP A 157 -16.58 -16.24 -3.01
C TRP A 157 -15.15 -16.32 -2.47
N GLY A 158 -14.93 -17.08 -1.39
CA GLY A 158 -13.63 -17.31 -0.82
C GLY A 158 -12.66 -17.91 -1.84
N ALA A 159 -13.04 -18.99 -2.49
CA ALA A 159 -12.22 -19.64 -3.51
C ALA A 159 -12.00 -18.75 -4.74
N THR A 160 -13.04 -18.05 -5.19
CA THR A 160 -13.00 -17.18 -6.38
C THR A 160 -12.05 -15.98 -6.15
N LEU A 161 -12.18 -15.29 -5.01
CA LEU A 161 -11.29 -14.17 -4.68
C LEU A 161 -9.85 -14.62 -4.46
N GLY A 162 -9.66 -15.78 -3.82
CA GLY A 162 -8.31 -16.34 -3.64
C GLY A 162 -7.63 -16.62 -4.98
N SER A 163 -8.32 -17.27 -5.91
CA SER A 163 -7.78 -17.54 -7.25
C SER A 163 -7.53 -16.25 -8.04
N LEU A 164 -8.42 -15.25 -7.91
CA LEU A 164 -8.23 -13.93 -8.50
C LEU A 164 -6.98 -13.24 -7.98
N LEU A 165 -6.85 -13.09 -6.66
CA LEU A 165 -5.71 -12.41 -6.05
C LEU A 165 -4.39 -13.11 -6.41
N LEU A 166 -4.39 -14.45 -6.50
CA LEU A 166 -3.24 -15.21 -6.99
C LEU A 166 -2.94 -14.92 -8.46
N THR A 167 -3.98 -14.77 -9.31
CA THR A 167 -3.80 -14.41 -10.72
C THR A 167 -3.24 -13.00 -10.88
N LEU A 168 -3.74 -12.04 -10.10
CA LEU A 168 -3.21 -10.67 -10.09
C LEU A 168 -1.78 -10.60 -9.54
N ALA A 169 -1.45 -11.46 -8.59
CA ALA A 169 -0.13 -11.53 -7.99
C ALA A 169 0.89 -12.29 -8.86
N ASN A 170 0.46 -13.34 -9.54
CA ASN A 170 1.29 -14.17 -10.42
C ASN A 170 0.42 -14.75 -11.55
N PRO A 171 0.36 -14.08 -12.71
CA PRO A 171 -0.47 -14.49 -13.85
C PRO A 171 -0.17 -15.92 -14.33
N GLU A 172 1.10 -16.37 -14.29
CA GLU A 172 1.49 -17.72 -14.72
C GLU A 172 0.98 -18.79 -13.76
N ALA A 173 1.10 -18.57 -12.43
CA ALA A 173 0.59 -19.49 -11.43
C ALA A 173 -0.95 -19.45 -11.32
N GLY A 174 -1.55 -18.28 -11.52
CA GLY A 174 -2.99 -18.12 -11.49
C GLY A 174 -3.70 -18.81 -12.65
N MET A 175 -3.14 -18.73 -13.85
CA MET A 175 -3.66 -19.46 -15.03
C MET A 175 -3.59 -20.97 -14.86
N ALA A 176 -2.57 -21.50 -14.20
CA ALA A 176 -2.45 -22.93 -13.90
C ALA A 176 -3.51 -23.38 -12.86
N ALA A 177 -3.97 -22.50 -11.98
CA ALA A 177 -5.01 -22.78 -11.00
C ALA A 177 -6.44 -22.64 -11.57
N MET A 178 -6.62 -21.94 -12.68
CA MET A 178 -7.88 -21.79 -13.39
C MET A 178 -8.05 -22.91 -14.41
N THR A 179 -8.81 -23.94 -14.08
CA THR A 179 -9.32 -24.85 -15.11
C THR A 179 -10.20 -24.05 -16.08
N THR A 180 -10.07 -24.33 -17.38
CA THR A 180 -10.63 -23.55 -18.51
C THR A 180 -12.11 -23.21 -18.44
N THR A 181 -12.91 -23.91 -17.66
CA THR A 181 -14.35 -23.68 -17.44
C THR A 181 -14.66 -22.57 -16.44
N MET A 182 -13.73 -22.21 -15.56
CA MET A 182 -13.92 -21.11 -14.59
C MET A 182 -13.39 -19.76 -15.05
N ALA A 183 -12.52 -19.73 -16.07
CA ALA A 183 -11.83 -18.49 -16.46
C ALA A 183 -12.79 -17.39 -16.94
N SER A 184 -13.81 -17.72 -17.73
CA SER A 184 -14.77 -16.75 -18.23
C SER A 184 -15.75 -16.23 -17.17
N SER A 185 -16.18 -17.11 -16.24
CA SER A 185 -17.05 -16.69 -15.13
C SER A 185 -16.29 -15.86 -14.10
N THR A 186 -15.02 -16.17 -13.86
CA THR A 186 -14.15 -15.41 -12.96
C THR A 186 -13.84 -14.03 -13.51
N GLN A 187 -13.57 -13.91 -14.82
CA GLN A 187 -13.33 -12.60 -15.45
C GLN A 187 -14.54 -11.67 -15.34
N SER A 188 -15.76 -12.18 -15.49
CA SER A 188 -16.97 -11.36 -15.31
C SER A 188 -17.25 -11.00 -13.84
N MET A 189 -16.78 -11.80 -12.90
CA MET A 189 -16.87 -11.51 -11.46
C MET A 189 -15.89 -10.43 -11.00
N ILE A 190 -14.78 -10.28 -11.70
CA ILE A 190 -13.66 -9.40 -11.35
C ILE A 190 -13.84 -8.00 -11.91
N SER A 191 -14.42 -7.87 -13.11
CA SER A 191 -14.66 -6.57 -13.69
C SER A 191 -15.75 -5.86 -12.91
N PHE A 192 -15.39 -4.81 -12.20
CA PHE A 192 -16.36 -3.93 -11.60
C PHE A 192 -17.30 -3.39 -12.69
N THR A 193 -18.57 -3.22 -12.34
CA THR A 193 -19.52 -2.62 -13.28
C THR A 193 -19.06 -1.22 -13.67
N GLN A 194 -19.43 -0.77 -14.85
CA GLN A 194 -19.13 0.60 -15.29
C GLN A 194 -19.60 1.65 -14.28
N SER A 195 -20.70 1.38 -13.57
CA SER A 195 -21.21 2.25 -12.51
C SER A 195 -20.28 2.31 -11.30
N ASN A 196 -19.73 1.16 -10.87
CA ASN A 196 -18.78 1.11 -9.77
C ASN A 196 -17.49 1.86 -10.11
N GLU A 197 -17.00 1.71 -11.35
CA GLU A 197 -15.82 2.43 -11.83
C GLU A 197 -16.04 3.95 -11.83
N GLN A 198 -17.18 4.41 -12.34
CA GLN A 198 -17.55 5.84 -12.33
C GLN A 198 -17.72 6.37 -10.89
N GLU A 199 -18.23 5.56 -9.97
CA GLU A 199 -18.35 5.93 -8.57
C GLU A 199 -16.96 6.04 -7.91
N ALA A 200 -16.07 5.07 -8.15
CA ALA A 200 -14.70 5.09 -7.66
C ALA A 200 -13.90 6.28 -8.22
N ASP A 201 -14.06 6.60 -9.50
CA ASP A 201 -13.45 7.78 -10.12
C ASP A 201 -13.91 9.09 -9.45
N ARG A 202 -15.22 9.23 -9.18
CA ARG A 202 -15.78 10.43 -8.54
C ARG A 202 -15.30 10.60 -7.11
N VAL A 203 -15.33 9.51 -6.33
CA VAL A 203 -14.84 9.50 -4.93
C VAL A 203 -13.34 9.73 -4.91
N GLY A 204 -12.59 9.03 -5.76
CA GLY A 204 -11.16 9.14 -5.90
C GLY A 204 -10.71 10.56 -6.28
N LEU A 205 -11.36 11.20 -7.26
CA LEU A 205 -11.06 12.58 -7.66
C LEU A 205 -11.28 13.58 -6.51
N ARG A 206 -12.38 13.44 -5.75
CA ARG A 206 -12.61 14.29 -4.56
C ARG A 206 -11.54 14.10 -3.50
N THR A 207 -11.19 12.85 -3.20
CA THR A 207 -10.16 12.48 -2.24
C THR A 207 -8.80 13.05 -2.66
N LEU A 208 -8.41 12.87 -3.93
CA LEU A 208 -7.18 13.38 -4.53
C LEU A 208 -7.08 14.90 -4.37
N THR A 209 -8.14 15.61 -4.75
CA THR A 209 -8.19 17.08 -4.69
C THR A 209 -8.13 17.61 -3.26
N LYS A 210 -8.87 16.99 -2.32
CA LYS A 210 -8.85 17.34 -0.88
C LYS A 210 -7.48 17.04 -0.25
N ALA A 211 -6.76 16.02 -0.73
CA ALA A 211 -5.41 15.69 -0.28
C ALA A 211 -4.33 16.63 -0.86
N GLY A 212 -4.70 17.60 -1.71
CA GLY A 212 -3.81 18.62 -2.21
C GLY A 212 -3.06 18.26 -3.50
N PHE A 213 -3.40 17.14 -4.13
CA PHE A 213 -2.84 16.72 -5.43
C PHE A 213 -3.54 17.42 -6.60
N ASP A 214 -2.93 17.32 -7.78
CA ASP A 214 -3.51 17.88 -9.00
C ASP A 214 -4.71 17.03 -9.47
N PRO A 215 -5.92 17.59 -9.56
CA PRO A 215 -7.10 16.88 -10.02
C PRO A 215 -7.01 16.40 -11.48
N TYR A 216 -6.20 17.06 -12.30
CA TYR A 216 -6.01 16.67 -13.70
C TYR A 216 -5.20 15.38 -13.87
N ALA A 217 -4.39 15.02 -12.87
CA ALA A 217 -3.55 13.83 -12.91
C ALA A 217 -4.34 12.53 -13.13
N SER A 218 -5.58 12.45 -12.63
CA SER A 218 -6.47 11.31 -12.85
C SER A 218 -6.82 11.16 -14.33
N SER A 219 -7.30 12.23 -14.98
CA SER A 219 -7.66 12.20 -16.41
C SER A 219 -6.43 12.05 -17.32
N GLU A 220 -5.29 12.64 -16.95
CA GLU A 220 -4.03 12.49 -17.68
C GLU A 220 -3.54 11.03 -17.66
N PHE A 221 -3.59 10.37 -16.49
CA PHE A 221 -3.19 8.97 -16.37
C PHE A 221 -4.14 8.04 -17.13
N LEU A 222 -5.45 8.22 -17.03
CA LEU A 222 -6.43 7.44 -17.82
C LEU A 222 -6.25 7.64 -19.32
N GLN A 223 -5.94 8.87 -19.78
CA GLN A 223 -5.63 9.13 -21.19
C GLN A 223 -4.37 8.36 -21.62
N LYS A 224 -3.32 8.36 -20.79
CA LYS A 224 -2.09 7.60 -21.05
C LYS A 224 -2.37 6.10 -21.21
N LEU A 225 -3.23 5.53 -20.35
CA LEU A 225 -3.66 4.12 -20.46
C LEU A 225 -4.45 3.86 -21.75
N ALA A 226 -5.36 4.76 -22.12
CA ALA A 226 -6.12 4.66 -23.36
C ALA A 226 -5.21 4.69 -24.59
N ASP A 227 -4.23 5.58 -24.62
CA ASP A 227 -3.26 5.69 -25.71
C ASP A 227 -2.38 4.45 -25.80
N GLN A 228 -1.86 3.94 -24.68
CA GLN A 228 -1.11 2.68 -24.65
C GLN A 228 -1.94 1.49 -25.17
N SER A 229 -3.23 1.43 -24.82
CA SER A 229 -4.13 0.38 -25.30
C SER A 229 -4.35 0.40 -26.79
N ARG A 230 -4.39 1.59 -27.42
CA ARG A 230 -4.58 1.74 -28.88
C ARG A 230 -3.42 1.22 -29.71
N PHE A 231 -2.21 1.29 -29.18
CA PHE A 231 -0.98 0.93 -29.89
C PHE A 231 -0.39 -0.43 -29.45
N SER A 232 -1.05 -1.14 -28.55
CA SER A 232 -0.62 -2.43 -28.04
C SER A 232 -1.56 -3.56 -28.48
N SER A 233 -0.97 -4.70 -28.86
CA SER A 233 -1.76 -5.93 -29.09
C SER A 233 -2.39 -6.50 -27.81
N LYS A 234 -1.89 -6.10 -26.63
CA LYS A 234 -2.45 -6.45 -25.32
C LYS A 234 -2.65 -5.15 -24.53
N PRO A 235 -3.90 -4.83 -24.12
CA PRO A 235 -4.15 -3.67 -23.28
C PRO A 235 -3.42 -3.83 -21.92
N PRO A 236 -3.08 -2.73 -21.25
CA PRO A 236 -2.57 -2.77 -19.88
C PRO A 236 -3.48 -3.59 -18.96
N GLU A 237 -2.91 -4.43 -18.10
CA GLU A 237 -3.65 -5.37 -17.24
C GLU A 237 -4.68 -4.65 -16.35
N ILE A 238 -4.36 -3.47 -15.87
CA ILE A 238 -5.26 -2.62 -15.09
C ILE A 238 -6.59 -2.35 -15.83
N LEU A 239 -6.61 -2.33 -17.16
CA LEU A 239 -7.83 -2.14 -17.94
C LEU A 239 -8.69 -3.42 -18.03
N MET A 240 -8.14 -4.57 -17.64
CA MET A 240 -8.92 -5.83 -17.56
C MET A 240 -9.73 -5.89 -16.27
N THR A 241 -9.22 -5.32 -15.18
CA THR A 241 -9.92 -5.23 -13.89
C THR A 241 -10.76 -3.96 -13.79
N HIS A 242 -10.29 -2.86 -14.41
CA HIS A 242 -10.91 -1.53 -14.43
C HIS A 242 -11.17 -1.07 -15.88
N PRO A 243 -12.22 -1.56 -16.54
CA PRO A 243 -12.51 -1.22 -17.93
C PRO A 243 -12.63 0.29 -18.15
N LEU A 244 -12.03 0.79 -19.23
CA LEU A 244 -11.97 2.21 -19.57
C LEU A 244 -12.74 2.50 -20.88
N PRO A 245 -14.07 2.52 -20.87
CA PRO A 245 -14.83 3.00 -22.00
C PRO A 245 -14.65 4.51 -22.19
N ASN A 246 -14.87 5.01 -23.41
CA ASN A 246 -14.73 6.44 -23.72
C ASN A 246 -15.59 7.34 -22.84
N SER A 247 -16.76 6.86 -22.41
CA SER A 247 -17.66 7.59 -21.49
C SER A 247 -17.02 7.84 -20.13
N ARG A 248 -16.25 6.88 -19.59
CA ARG A 248 -15.55 7.02 -18.31
C ARG A 248 -14.43 8.07 -18.40
N LEU A 249 -13.61 8.01 -19.46
CA LEU A 249 -12.56 8.99 -19.69
C LEU A 249 -13.13 10.41 -19.86
N SER A 250 -14.26 10.54 -20.58
CA SER A 250 -14.93 11.82 -20.77
C SER A 250 -15.52 12.37 -19.45
N ASP A 251 -16.15 11.51 -18.62
CA ASP A 251 -16.71 11.92 -17.31
C ASP A 251 -15.61 12.44 -16.37
N ILE A 252 -14.50 11.70 -16.22
CA ILE A 252 -13.43 12.12 -15.32
C ILE A 252 -12.76 13.41 -15.81
N ARG A 253 -12.57 13.58 -17.12
CA ARG A 253 -12.03 14.80 -17.71
C ARG A 253 -12.94 16.00 -17.42
N ASN A 254 -14.25 15.88 -17.66
CA ASN A 254 -15.23 16.95 -17.40
C ASN A 254 -15.28 17.32 -15.92
N ARG A 255 -15.13 16.34 -15.02
CA ARG A 255 -15.08 16.60 -13.58
C ARG A 255 -13.78 17.26 -13.16
N SER A 256 -12.65 16.86 -13.74
CA SER A 256 -11.36 17.50 -13.47
C SER A 256 -11.36 18.97 -13.86
N LEU A 257 -12.04 19.35 -14.95
CA LEU A 257 -12.21 20.73 -15.40
C LEU A 257 -12.99 21.62 -14.42
N GLN A 258 -13.76 21.05 -13.49
CA GLN A 258 -14.45 21.81 -12.44
C GLN A 258 -13.51 22.30 -11.33
N TYR A 259 -12.28 21.83 -11.30
CA TYR A 259 -11.25 22.22 -10.36
C TYR A 259 -10.18 23.05 -11.07
N SER A 260 -9.58 23.98 -10.35
CA SER A 260 -8.39 24.67 -10.85
C SER A 260 -7.20 23.71 -10.92
N LYS A 261 -6.48 23.74 -12.04
CA LYS A 261 -5.22 23.00 -12.17
C LYS A 261 -4.26 23.43 -11.08
N LYS A 262 -3.69 22.47 -10.36
CA LYS A 262 -2.72 22.76 -9.30
C LYS A 262 -1.31 22.56 -9.85
N ASN A 263 -0.48 23.60 -9.67
CA ASN A 263 0.95 23.46 -9.91
C ASN A 263 1.59 22.81 -8.66
N VAL A 264 1.53 21.47 -8.60
CA VAL A 264 2.09 20.73 -7.46
C VAL A 264 3.59 20.64 -7.63
N THR A 265 4.33 21.08 -6.61
CA THR A 265 5.79 20.90 -6.57
C THR A 265 6.13 19.41 -6.72
N PRO A 266 7.08 19.04 -7.60
CA PRO A 266 7.49 17.66 -7.76
C PRO A 266 7.95 17.06 -6.43
N SER A 267 7.43 15.87 -6.09
CA SER A 267 7.76 15.19 -4.84
C SER A 267 9.13 14.53 -4.93
N LEU A 268 10.06 14.95 -4.07
CA LEU A 268 11.36 14.29 -3.97
C LEU A 268 11.20 12.83 -3.54
N ASN A 269 10.34 12.54 -2.57
CA ASN A 269 10.09 11.16 -2.11
C ASN A 269 9.62 10.25 -3.23
N TYR A 270 8.76 10.74 -4.13
CA TYR A 270 8.33 10.00 -5.30
C TYR A 270 9.50 9.66 -6.24
N TYR A 271 10.38 10.61 -6.52
CA TYR A 271 11.55 10.36 -7.36
C TYR A 271 12.52 9.35 -6.71
N LEU A 272 12.75 9.46 -5.39
CA LEU A 272 13.62 8.56 -4.65
C LEU A 272 13.03 7.13 -4.58
N ALA A 273 11.73 7.00 -4.35
CA ALA A 273 11.03 5.72 -4.39
C ALA A 273 11.14 5.06 -5.77
N LYS A 274 10.90 5.83 -6.82
CA LYS A 274 10.99 5.37 -8.20
C LYS A 274 12.41 4.95 -8.58
N ALA A 275 13.42 5.70 -8.13
CA ALA A 275 14.83 5.35 -8.31
C ALA A 275 15.18 4.03 -7.61
N ARG A 276 14.72 3.87 -6.36
CA ARG A 276 14.96 2.65 -5.58
C ARG A 276 14.36 1.41 -6.23
N ILE A 277 13.11 1.49 -6.68
CA ILE A 277 12.44 0.41 -7.42
C ILE A 277 13.21 0.09 -8.72
N ALA A 278 13.55 1.09 -9.52
CA ALA A 278 14.22 0.89 -10.80
C ALA A 278 15.61 0.25 -10.65
N ILE A 279 16.34 0.58 -9.59
CA ILE A 279 17.74 0.17 -9.43
C ILE A 279 17.86 -1.15 -8.68
N LEU A 280 17.13 -1.31 -7.55
CA LEU A 280 17.25 -2.50 -6.72
C LEU A 280 16.37 -3.67 -7.17
N MET A 281 15.26 -3.39 -7.84
CA MET A 281 14.20 -4.37 -8.12
C MET A 281 13.98 -4.61 -9.62
N SER A 282 14.68 -3.89 -10.46
CA SER A 282 14.58 -3.94 -11.91
C SER A 282 15.94 -4.26 -12.55
N ASN A 283 16.04 -4.15 -13.85
CA ASN A 283 17.29 -4.40 -14.57
C ASN A 283 18.13 -3.12 -14.76
N LYS A 284 19.42 -3.29 -15.10
CA LYS A 284 20.36 -2.16 -15.32
C LYS A 284 19.90 -1.18 -16.39
N THR A 285 19.16 -1.63 -17.41
CA THR A 285 18.63 -0.79 -18.47
C THR A 285 17.58 0.19 -17.93
N ASN A 286 16.66 -0.27 -17.09
CA ASN A 286 15.64 0.59 -16.48
C ASN A 286 16.27 1.65 -15.56
N ALA A 287 17.30 1.30 -14.81
CA ALA A 287 18.04 2.25 -13.97
C ALA A 287 18.66 3.38 -14.81
N ARG A 288 19.30 3.04 -15.93
CA ARG A 288 19.90 4.02 -16.84
C ARG A 288 18.86 4.93 -17.47
N LEU A 289 17.79 4.37 -18.02
CA LEU A 289 16.71 5.14 -18.65
C LEU A 289 16.04 6.09 -17.65
N LEU A 290 15.86 5.68 -16.39
CA LEU A 290 15.32 6.54 -15.34
C LEU A 290 16.23 7.73 -15.06
N ILE A 291 17.54 7.49 -14.87
CA ILE A 291 18.51 8.56 -14.60
C ILE A 291 18.57 9.56 -15.75
N GLU A 292 18.58 9.07 -16.99
CA GLU A 292 18.53 9.92 -18.19
C GLU A 292 17.23 10.74 -18.25
N GLY A 293 16.09 10.13 -17.90
CA GLY A 293 14.79 10.80 -17.77
C GLY A 293 14.84 11.92 -16.74
N TYR A 294 15.40 11.67 -15.55
CA TYR A 294 15.52 12.69 -14.49
C TYR A 294 16.40 13.87 -14.90
N ARG A 295 17.48 13.61 -15.62
CA ARG A 295 18.36 14.69 -16.16
C ARG A 295 17.61 15.61 -17.12
N LYS A 296 16.65 15.07 -17.91
CA LYS A 296 15.83 15.86 -18.85
C LYS A 296 14.80 16.73 -18.16
N LEU A 297 14.31 16.34 -16.98
CA LEU A 297 13.31 17.13 -16.23
C LEU A 297 13.88 18.46 -15.71
N ASN A 298 15.16 18.53 -15.43
CA ASN A 298 15.92 19.73 -15.05
C ASN A 298 15.31 20.58 -13.91
N ASN A 299 14.58 19.96 -12.98
CA ASN A 299 14.13 20.60 -11.74
C ASN A 299 15.02 20.19 -10.56
N GLU A 300 14.93 20.92 -9.45
CA GLU A 300 15.76 20.71 -8.25
C GLU A 300 15.65 19.27 -7.73
N GLN A 301 14.44 18.77 -7.56
CA GLN A 301 14.17 17.44 -7.02
C GLN A 301 14.73 16.34 -7.93
N SER A 302 14.63 16.51 -9.25
CA SER A 302 15.19 15.55 -10.21
C SER A 302 16.72 15.53 -10.19
N LYS A 303 17.38 16.68 -9.98
CA LYS A 303 18.85 16.75 -9.82
C LYS A 303 19.30 15.98 -8.58
N ILE A 304 18.62 16.18 -7.45
CA ILE A 304 18.88 15.46 -6.21
C ILE A 304 18.65 13.94 -6.43
N ALA A 305 17.54 13.58 -7.09
CA ALA A 305 17.23 12.18 -7.38
C ALA A 305 18.27 11.50 -8.29
N VAL A 306 18.90 12.23 -9.22
CA VAL A 306 20.03 11.72 -10.02
C VAL A 306 21.23 11.35 -9.14
N ILE A 307 21.58 12.20 -8.15
CA ILE A 307 22.69 11.94 -7.23
C ILE A 307 22.38 10.68 -6.41
N TYR A 308 21.20 10.62 -5.79
CA TYR A 308 20.74 9.46 -5.03
C TYR A 308 20.71 8.17 -5.87
N ALA A 309 20.19 8.24 -7.11
CA ALA A 309 20.14 7.10 -8.01
C ALA A 309 21.54 6.59 -8.38
N ASN A 310 22.49 7.50 -8.62
CA ASN A 310 23.88 7.10 -8.89
C ASN A 310 24.52 6.44 -7.66
N ALA A 311 24.28 6.95 -6.45
CA ALA A 311 24.73 6.33 -5.21
C ALA A 311 24.14 4.92 -5.03
N LEU A 312 22.85 4.72 -5.34
CA LEU A 312 22.21 3.39 -5.35
C LEU A 312 22.84 2.43 -6.37
N VAL A 313 23.14 2.93 -7.59
CA VAL A 313 23.83 2.13 -8.63
C VAL A 313 25.20 1.69 -8.15
N ASP A 314 25.98 2.61 -7.57
CA ASP A 314 27.31 2.28 -7.04
C ASP A 314 27.23 1.32 -5.85
N TYR A 315 26.26 1.51 -4.93
CA TYR A 315 25.99 0.57 -3.85
C TYR A 315 25.65 -0.83 -4.38
N ASN A 316 24.74 -0.93 -5.34
CA ASN A 316 24.33 -2.21 -5.93
C ASN A 316 25.43 -2.91 -6.74
N ASN A 317 26.44 -2.17 -7.17
CA ASN A 317 27.66 -2.69 -7.81
C ASN A 317 28.82 -2.94 -6.81
N ASN A 318 28.59 -2.88 -5.50
CA ASN A 318 29.55 -3.01 -4.40
C ASN A 318 30.64 -1.90 -4.36
N ASN A 319 30.42 -0.78 -5.02
CA ASN A 319 31.31 0.38 -5.01
C ASN A 319 30.99 1.29 -3.80
N TYR A 320 31.02 0.74 -2.60
CA TYR A 320 30.50 1.37 -1.37
C TYR A 320 31.16 2.71 -1.05
N GLN A 321 32.47 2.86 -1.22
CA GLN A 321 33.16 4.14 -0.97
C GLN A 321 32.68 5.23 -1.93
N LYS A 322 32.50 4.91 -3.21
CA LYS A 322 31.99 5.86 -4.19
C LYS A 322 30.54 6.23 -3.91
N ALA A 323 29.70 5.24 -3.57
CA ALA A 323 28.32 5.48 -3.14
C ALA A 323 28.27 6.43 -1.94
N LYS A 324 29.14 6.24 -0.93
CA LYS A 324 29.27 7.11 0.24
C LYS A 324 29.63 8.54 -0.15
N GLN A 325 30.65 8.73 -1.00
CA GLN A 325 31.07 10.06 -1.47
C GLN A 325 29.96 10.81 -2.19
N GLN A 326 29.15 10.13 -2.99
CA GLN A 326 28.02 10.72 -3.71
C GLN A 326 26.86 11.08 -2.77
N LEU A 327 26.56 10.24 -1.78
CA LEU A 327 25.41 10.42 -0.90
C LEU A 327 25.68 11.43 0.23
N GLN A 328 26.96 11.58 0.66
CA GLN A 328 27.32 12.41 1.82
C GLN A 328 26.84 13.86 1.71
N PRO A 329 27.01 14.58 0.56
CA PRO A 329 26.51 15.95 0.44
C PRO A 329 25.00 16.07 0.60
N LEU A 330 24.22 15.07 0.15
CA LEU A 330 22.77 15.06 0.33
C LEU A 330 22.40 14.87 1.80
N LEU A 331 23.09 13.97 2.49
CA LEU A 331 22.87 13.72 3.91
C LEU A 331 23.30 14.92 4.77
N ASP A 332 24.38 15.62 4.42
CA ASP A 332 24.84 16.80 5.14
C ASP A 332 23.85 17.97 5.02
N ASN A 333 23.23 18.13 3.82
CA ASN A 333 22.21 19.14 3.58
C ASN A 333 20.86 18.81 4.26
N GLU A 334 20.45 17.52 4.22
CA GLU A 334 19.21 17.05 4.82
C GLU A 334 19.45 15.85 5.76
N PRO A 335 20.00 16.08 6.96
CA PRO A 335 20.42 15.00 7.86
C PRO A 335 19.28 14.17 8.45
N ASN A 336 18.05 14.58 8.21
CA ASN A 336 16.83 13.90 8.65
C ASN A 336 16.08 13.17 7.53
N ASN A 337 16.56 13.25 6.29
CA ASN A 337 15.92 12.57 5.18
C ASN A 337 16.10 11.05 5.31
N ILE A 338 14.98 10.34 5.45
CA ILE A 338 15.01 8.90 5.75
C ILE A 338 15.62 8.07 4.61
N TRP A 339 15.49 8.51 3.35
CA TRP A 339 16.08 7.83 2.21
C TRP A 339 17.60 7.87 2.23
N TYR A 340 18.16 9.02 2.64
CA TYR A 340 19.61 9.19 2.74
C TYR A 340 20.16 8.46 3.95
N ILE A 341 19.43 8.51 5.08
CA ILE A 341 19.81 7.78 6.31
C ILE A 341 19.82 6.28 6.04
N ASP A 342 18.78 5.75 5.38
CA ASP A 342 18.65 4.33 5.05
C ASP A 342 19.81 3.86 4.16
N LEU A 343 20.01 4.51 3.00
CA LEU A 343 21.07 4.13 2.09
C LEU A 343 22.48 4.31 2.72
N MET A 344 22.71 5.37 3.48
CA MET A 344 23.99 5.57 4.17
C MET A 344 24.20 4.52 5.27
N THR A 345 23.13 4.04 5.90
CA THR A 345 23.19 2.93 6.86
C THR A 345 23.66 1.65 6.17
N ASP A 346 23.05 1.31 5.03
CA ASP A 346 23.45 0.12 4.26
C ASP A 346 24.91 0.22 3.78
N ILE A 347 25.33 1.40 3.33
CA ILE A 347 26.72 1.67 2.92
C ILE A 347 27.68 1.51 4.10
N ASP A 348 27.40 2.13 5.26
CA ASP A 348 28.24 2.03 6.44
C ASP A 348 28.34 0.60 6.97
N LEU A 349 27.22 -0.15 6.94
CA LEU A 349 27.24 -1.58 7.31
C LEU A 349 28.08 -2.41 6.35
N ALA A 350 28.01 -2.16 5.05
CA ALA A 350 28.83 -2.83 4.03
C ALA A 350 30.33 -2.49 4.18
N LEU A 351 30.65 -1.30 4.69
CA LEU A 351 32.03 -0.86 5.02
C LEU A 351 32.48 -1.27 6.43
N ASN A 352 31.71 -2.11 7.15
CA ASN A 352 31.97 -2.52 8.53
C ASN A 352 32.00 -1.35 9.54
N ASN A 353 31.31 -0.24 9.25
CA ASN A 353 31.21 0.94 10.10
C ASN A 353 29.89 1.01 10.87
N SER A 354 29.53 -0.09 11.53
CA SER A 354 28.24 -0.22 12.24
C SER A 354 28.03 0.84 13.33
N SER A 355 29.09 1.34 13.97
CA SER A 355 28.97 2.37 15.01
C SER A 355 28.44 3.70 14.48
N ALA A 356 28.90 4.14 13.30
CA ALA A 356 28.39 5.34 12.64
C ALA A 356 26.91 5.19 12.23
N ALA A 357 26.54 4.02 11.68
CA ALA A 357 25.16 3.70 11.32
C ALA A 357 24.23 3.77 12.55
N ILE A 358 24.61 3.11 13.65
CA ILE A 358 23.85 3.08 14.91
C ILE A 358 23.68 4.49 15.47
N SER A 359 24.75 5.28 15.57
CA SER A 359 24.70 6.64 16.12
C SER A 359 23.79 7.56 15.30
N ARG A 360 23.85 7.47 13.98
CA ARG A 360 22.98 8.24 13.06
C ARG A 360 21.51 7.86 13.25
N LEU A 361 21.21 6.57 13.29
CA LEU A 361 19.84 6.06 13.44
C LEU A 361 19.25 6.38 14.81
N GLN A 362 20.03 6.28 15.89
CA GLN A 362 19.60 6.71 17.22
C GLN A 362 19.27 8.20 17.26
N SER A 363 20.08 9.04 16.59
CA SER A 363 19.84 10.48 16.49
C SER A 363 18.60 10.80 15.66
N ALA A 364 18.37 10.08 14.57
CA ALA A 364 17.19 10.22 13.74
C ALA A 364 15.89 9.80 14.47
N LEU A 365 15.93 8.69 15.21
CA LEU A 365 14.78 8.19 15.98
C LEU A 365 14.37 9.10 17.13
N LYS A 366 15.27 9.88 17.71
CA LYS A 366 14.90 10.92 18.70
C LYS A 366 13.97 11.98 18.10
N ARG A 367 14.07 12.24 16.80
CA ARG A 367 13.25 13.23 16.09
C ARG A 367 11.99 12.62 15.45
N SER A 368 12.06 11.35 15.07
CA SER A 368 10.98 10.62 14.42
C SER A 368 10.82 9.24 15.06
N PRO A 369 10.33 9.18 16.33
CA PRO A 369 10.28 7.94 17.10
C PRO A 369 9.36 6.87 16.49
N ASP A 370 8.35 7.28 15.75
CA ASP A 370 7.33 6.39 15.17
C ASP A 370 7.68 5.93 13.75
N SER A 371 8.88 6.31 13.21
CA SER A 371 9.29 5.84 11.89
C SER A 371 9.65 4.36 11.91
N SER A 372 8.80 3.54 11.30
CA SER A 372 9.02 2.10 11.16
C SER A 372 10.31 1.79 10.39
N ALA A 373 10.62 2.56 9.36
CA ALA A 373 11.85 2.40 8.59
C ALA A 373 13.11 2.62 9.44
N LEU A 374 13.15 3.69 10.25
CA LEU A 374 14.29 3.96 11.12
C LEU A 374 14.44 2.91 12.24
N GLN A 375 13.32 2.43 12.79
CA GLN A 375 13.34 1.37 13.81
C GLN A 375 13.88 0.05 13.25
N LEU A 376 13.44 -0.37 12.07
CA LEU A 376 13.94 -1.56 11.39
C LEU A 376 15.40 -1.43 11.00
N ASN A 377 15.81 -0.28 10.48
CA ASN A 377 17.21 -0.02 10.13
C ASN A 377 18.12 -0.06 11.36
N LEU A 378 17.69 0.50 12.51
CA LEU A 378 18.44 0.42 13.75
C LEU A 378 18.54 -1.02 14.26
N ALA A 379 17.45 -1.78 14.18
CA ALA A 379 17.45 -3.18 14.55
C ALA A 379 18.41 -4.00 13.67
N ASN A 380 18.40 -3.76 12.36
CA ASN A 380 19.35 -4.39 11.42
C ASN A 380 20.81 -4.00 11.73
N ALA A 381 21.06 -2.71 12.01
CA ALA A 381 22.39 -2.24 12.39
C ALA A 381 22.88 -2.90 13.69
N TYR A 382 22.02 -3.07 14.70
CA TYR A 382 22.36 -3.84 15.90
C TYR A 382 22.67 -5.31 15.60
N VAL A 383 21.87 -5.97 14.76
CA VAL A 383 22.11 -7.36 14.34
C VAL A 383 23.46 -7.49 13.65
N LYS A 384 23.76 -6.60 12.69
CA LYS A 384 25.06 -6.59 11.96
C LYS A 384 26.25 -6.30 12.89
N ALA A 385 26.06 -5.44 13.88
CA ALA A 385 27.06 -5.15 14.92
C ALA A 385 27.16 -6.26 15.99
N ARG A 386 26.37 -7.33 15.90
CA ARG A 386 26.22 -8.41 16.89
C ARG A 386 25.70 -7.92 18.26
N ASN A 387 25.08 -6.76 18.31
CA ASN A 387 24.43 -6.21 19.50
C ASN A 387 23.02 -6.80 19.64
N TYR A 388 22.94 -8.14 19.70
CA TYR A 388 21.68 -8.87 19.60
C TYR A 388 20.68 -8.54 20.71
N GLN A 389 21.14 -8.27 21.93
CA GLN A 389 20.25 -7.92 23.04
C GLN A 389 19.52 -6.60 22.81
N GLN A 390 20.23 -5.59 22.27
CA GLN A 390 19.63 -4.31 21.89
C GLN A 390 18.64 -4.48 20.72
N ALA A 391 19.01 -5.31 19.73
CA ALA A 391 18.09 -5.65 18.63
C ALA A 391 16.80 -6.28 19.16
N VAL A 392 16.90 -7.28 20.03
CA VAL A 392 15.73 -7.95 20.64
C VAL A 392 14.86 -6.96 21.41
N SER A 393 15.46 -6.09 22.23
CA SER A 393 14.69 -5.10 23.02
C SER A 393 13.92 -4.13 22.13
N LEU A 394 14.52 -3.65 21.04
CA LEU A 394 13.86 -2.77 20.06
C LEU A 394 12.76 -3.52 19.31
N LEU A 395 13.08 -4.72 18.82
CA LEU A 395 12.17 -5.50 17.97
C LEU A 395 10.96 -6.04 18.73
N HIS A 396 11.06 -6.28 20.05
CA HIS A 396 9.89 -6.65 20.85
C HIS A 396 8.83 -5.56 20.85
N ARG A 397 9.22 -4.29 20.99
CA ARG A 397 8.30 -3.16 20.89
C ARG A 397 7.77 -3.06 19.46
N TYR A 398 8.66 -3.12 18.49
CA TYR A 398 8.28 -3.02 17.08
C TYR A 398 7.25 -4.07 16.67
N THR A 399 7.49 -5.35 16.96
CA THR A 399 6.56 -6.44 16.61
C THR A 399 5.29 -6.47 17.46
N PHE A 400 5.24 -5.75 18.58
CA PHE A 400 4.00 -5.52 19.32
C PHE A 400 3.12 -4.50 18.58
N ASP A 401 3.69 -3.40 18.12
CA ASP A 401 2.99 -2.31 17.42
C ASP A 401 2.70 -2.65 15.94
N HIS A 402 3.59 -3.44 15.31
CA HIS A 402 3.58 -3.85 13.91
C HIS A 402 3.66 -5.39 13.79
N ASN A 403 2.67 -6.08 14.34
CA ASN A 403 2.70 -7.54 14.44
C ASN A 403 2.50 -8.25 13.09
N ASP A 404 2.10 -7.55 12.06
CA ASP A 404 1.91 -8.02 10.68
C ASP A 404 3.09 -7.70 9.74
N ASP A 405 4.13 -7.01 10.21
CA ASP A 405 5.35 -6.74 9.44
C ASP A 405 6.36 -7.88 9.60
N THR A 406 6.60 -8.61 8.50
CA THR A 406 7.54 -9.73 8.46
C THR A 406 8.98 -9.31 8.74
N ASN A 407 9.39 -8.07 8.37
CA ASN A 407 10.74 -7.57 8.63
C ASN A 407 11.13 -7.62 10.11
N GLY A 408 10.19 -7.24 10.99
CA GLY A 408 10.42 -7.28 12.43
C GLY A 408 10.68 -8.69 12.94
N TRP A 409 9.88 -9.65 12.47
CA TRP A 409 10.04 -11.05 12.84
C TRP A 409 11.31 -11.68 12.29
N ASP A 410 11.69 -11.39 11.04
CA ASP A 410 12.92 -11.91 10.41
C ASP A 410 14.18 -11.39 11.10
N LEU A 411 14.19 -10.13 11.53
CA LEU A 411 15.25 -9.57 12.35
C LEU A 411 15.29 -10.20 13.75
N LEU A 412 14.14 -10.48 14.38
CA LEU A 412 14.08 -11.22 15.65
C LEU A 412 14.63 -12.62 15.52
N ILE A 413 14.31 -13.35 14.46
CA ILE A 413 14.87 -14.67 14.18
C ILE A 413 16.39 -14.59 14.18
N THR A 414 16.94 -13.62 13.45
CA THR A 414 18.40 -13.43 13.35
C THR A 414 19.04 -13.06 14.68
N ALA A 415 18.42 -12.15 15.44
CA ALA A 415 18.89 -11.70 16.72
C ALA A 415 18.88 -12.84 17.78
N TYR A 416 17.80 -13.62 17.84
CA TYR A 416 17.72 -14.78 18.74
C TYR A 416 18.67 -15.90 18.35
N GLY A 417 18.90 -16.11 17.04
CA GLY A 417 19.94 -17.02 16.56
C GLY A 417 21.33 -16.61 17.06
N GLY A 418 21.65 -15.32 16.99
CA GLY A 418 22.92 -14.76 17.54
C GLY A 418 23.07 -14.92 19.06
N LEU A 419 21.94 -14.87 19.79
CA LEU A 419 21.92 -15.14 21.25
C LEU A 419 21.87 -16.63 21.60
N LYS A 420 21.80 -17.51 20.61
CA LYS A 420 21.57 -18.95 20.78
C LYS A 420 20.28 -19.29 21.55
N SER A 421 19.29 -18.40 21.52
CA SER A 421 18.00 -18.52 22.20
C SER A 421 17.02 -19.31 21.35
N ARG A 422 17.21 -20.61 21.23
CA ARG A 422 16.56 -21.51 20.28
C ARG A 422 15.03 -21.48 20.34
N ALA A 423 14.45 -21.49 21.54
CA ALA A 423 13.01 -21.47 21.71
C ALA A 423 12.38 -20.17 21.18
N GLN A 424 12.99 -19.03 21.48
CA GLN A 424 12.55 -17.71 21.02
C GLN A 424 12.74 -17.55 19.50
N GLU A 425 13.87 -18.02 18.95
CA GLU A 425 14.11 -18.04 17.50
C GLU A 425 13.00 -18.81 16.77
N MET A 426 12.69 -20.03 17.26
CA MET A 426 11.61 -20.85 16.67
C MET A 426 10.25 -20.18 16.83
N SER A 427 9.99 -19.49 17.94
CA SER A 427 8.74 -18.75 18.15
C SER A 427 8.63 -17.58 17.18
N ALA A 428 9.67 -16.78 16.97
CA ALA A 428 9.67 -15.68 16.01
C ALA A 428 9.49 -16.20 14.56
N ARG A 429 10.13 -17.30 14.20
CA ARG A 429 9.98 -17.95 12.90
C ARG A 429 8.54 -18.46 12.67
N ALA A 430 7.89 -18.96 13.73
CA ALA A 430 6.50 -19.38 13.64
C ALA A 430 5.56 -18.19 13.35
N GLU A 431 5.87 -16.99 13.86
CA GLU A 431 5.10 -15.78 13.52
C GLU A 431 5.25 -15.41 12.04
N SER A 432 6.48 -15.40 11.49
CA SER A 432 6.73 -15.15 10.07
C SER A 432 5.96 -16.14 9.20
N ILE A 433 6.05 -17.45 9.50
CA ILE A 433 5.31 -18.51 8.78
C ILE A 433 3.78 -18.34 8.90
N ALA A 434 3.29 -17.93 10.06
CA ALA A 434 1.86 -17.70 10.26
C ALA A 434 1.35 -16.47 9.47
N LEU A 435 2.20 -15.47 9.25
CA LEU A 435 1.89 -14.31 8.40
C LEU A 435 1.80 -14.67 6.92
N GLU A 436 2.41 -15.78 6.50
CA GLU A 436 2.31 -16.36 5.17
C GLU A 436 1.13 -17.36 5.02
N GLY A 437 0.27 -17.47 6.04
CA GLY A 437 -0.89 -18.34 6.04
C GLY A 437 -0.62 -19.82 6.36
N ASN A 438 0.62 -20.22 6.56
CA ASN A 438 0.99 -21.61 6.86
C ASN A 438 0.87 -21.93 8.36
N PHE A 439 -0.38 -21.99 8.84
CA PHE A 439 -0.67 -22.23 10.27
C PHE A 439 -0.21 -23.58 10.77
N THR A 440 -0.28 -24.62 9.94
CA THR A 440 0.11 -25.98 10.32
C THR A 440 1.59 -26.05 10.69
N ASP A 441 2.44 -25.49 9.84
CA ASP A 441 3.89 -25.46 10.11
C ASP A 441 4.24 -24.52 11.26
N ALA A 442 3.55 -23.38 11.37
CA ALA A 442 3.73 -22.47 12.50
C ALA A 442 3.41 -23.14 13.84
N ILE A 443 2.28 -23.86 13.93
CA ILE A 443 1.88 -24.61 15.13
C ILE A 443 2.88 -25.71 15.43
N ARG A 444 3.35 -26.46 14.43
CA ARG A 444 4.37 -27.50 14.59
C ARG A 444 5.67 -26.91 15.14
N LEU A 445 6.09 -25.77 14.62
CA LEU A 445 7.31 -25.08 15.04
C LEU A 445 7.20 -24.55 16.48
N LEU A 446 6.05 -23.99 16.87
CA LEU A 446 5.78 -23.57 18.25
C LEU A 446 5.76 -24.76 19.21
N THR A 447 5.22 -25.92 18.81
CA THR A 447 5.25 -27.14 19.61
C THR A 447 6.70 -27.60 19.87
N ASN A 448 7.56 -27.52 18.85
CA ASN A 448 8.99 -27.79 19.01
C ASN A 448 9.68 -26.73 19.87
N ALA A 449 9.33 -25.44 19.72
CA ALA A 449 9.85 -24.35 20.57
C ALA A 449 9.54 -24.60 22.06
N LYS A 450 8.34 -25.12 22.37
CA LYS A 450 7.93 -25.46 23.73
C LYS A 450 8.86 -26.52 24.36
N THR A 451 9.30 -27.52 23.60
CA THR A 451 10.22 -28.53 24.10
C THR A 451 11.61 -27.94 24.39
N GLN A 452 12.02 -26.93 23.62
CA GLN A 452 13.29 -26.21 23.83
C GLN A 452 13.21 -25.19 24.99
N ALA A 453 12.01 -24.78 25.38
CA ALA A 453 11.77 -23.82 26.47
C ALA A 453 11.73 -24.47 27.87
N LYS A 454 12.18 -25.73 28.03
CA LYS A 454 12.18 -26.46 29.31
C LYS A 454 12.78 -25.60 30.42
N GLY A 455 12.06 -25.52 31.55
CA GLY A 455 12.44 -24.69 32.70
C GLY A 455 11.96 -23.23 32.66
N ASN A 456 11.49 -22.71 31.53
CA ASN A 456 10.93 -21.36 31.42
C ASN A 456 9.41 -21.41 31.29
N GLN A 457 8.72 -21.47 32.44
CA GLN A 457 7.26 -21.60 32.50
C GLN A 457 6.52 -20.43 31.82
N THR A 458 7.06 -19.21 31.95
CA THR A 458 6.48 -18.02 31.31
C THR A 458 6.53 -18.11 29.80
N LEU A 459 7.63 -18.56 29.23
CA LEU A 459 7.75 -18.75 27.78
C LEU A 459 6.86 -19.87 27.28
N ILE A 460 6.79 -20.99 28.03
CA ILE A 460 5.90 -22.10 27.72
C ILE A 460 4.45 -21.63 27.66
N ALA A 461 3.98 -20.88 28.67
CA ALA A 461 2.62 -20.34 28.69
C ALA A 461 2.32 -19.41 27.50
N LYS A 462 3.27 -18.54 27.12
CA LYS A 462 3.14 -17.69 25.94
C LYS A 462 3.02 -18.50 24.66
N ILE A 463 3.83 -19.54 24.50
CA ILE A 463 3.79 -20.44 23.34
C ILE A 463 2.46 -21.19 23.28
N ASP A 464 1.96 -21.72 24.39
CA ASP A 464 0.67 -22.41 24.43
C ASP A 464 -0.50 -21.50 24.08
N ALA A 465 -0.51 -20.28 24.61
CA ALA A 465 -1.52 -19.27 24.25
C ALA A 465 -1.48 -18.97 22.73
N ARG A 466 -0.27 -18.88 22.16
CA ARG A 466 -0.11 -18.59 20.73
C ARG A 466 -0.54 -19.78 19.85
N ILE A 467 -0.21 -21.01 20.22
CA ILE A 467 -0.69 -22.22 19.54
C ILE A 467 -2.21 -22.23 19.51
N ASN A 468 -2.87 -21.96 20.64
CA ASN A 468 -4.33 -21.95 20.72
C ASN A 468 -4.93 -20.85 19.81
N LYS A 469 -4.33 -19.66 19.78
CA LYS A 469 -4.76 -18.57 18.88
C LYS A 469 -4.61 -18.94 17.41
N LEU A 470 -3.49 -19.56 17.01
CA LEU A 470 -3.29 -20.00 15.62
C LEU A 470 -4.26 -21.13 15.22
N LYS A 471 -4.56 -22.08 16.11
CA LYS A 471 -5.59 -23.10 15.85
C LYS A 471 -6.98 -22.49 15.65
N GLN A 472 -7.34 -21.47 16.44
CA GLN A 472 -8.60 -20.75 16.27
C GLN A 472 -8.64 -20.00 14.93
N LEU A 473 -7.55 -19.33 14.53
CA LEU A 473 -7.43 -18.67 13.22
C LEU A 473 -7.54 -19.68 12.09
N GLN A 474 -6.81 -20.79 12.15
CA GLN A 474 -6.87 -21.85 11.16
C GLN A 474 -8.29 -22.38 10.98
N LYS A 475 -9.02 -22.60 12.09
CA LYS A 475 -10.43 -23.05 12.04
C LYS A 475 -11.33 -21.99 11.38
N ARG A 476 -11.17 -20.72 11.72
CA ARG A 476 -11.95 -19.62 11.13
C ARG A 476 -11.69 -19.51 9.62
N TYR A 477 -10.44 -19.55 9.22
CA TYR A 477 -10.05 -19.40 7.81
C TYR A 477 -10.31 -20.63 6.94
N ALA A 478 -10.56 -21.79 7.54
CA ALA A 478 -10.97 -22.98 6.81
C ALA A 478 -12.27 -22.77 6.01
N VAL A 479 -13.09 -21.77 6.40
CA VAL A 479 -14.27 -21.34 5.66
C VAL A 479 -13.91 -20.78 4.28
N TYR A 480 -12.79 -20.07 4.17
CA TYR A 480 -12.35 -19.42 2.93
C TYR A 480 -11.45 -20.30 2.05
N SER A 481 -10.91 -21.39 2.61
CA SER A 481 -9.97 -22.29 1.92
C SER A 481 -10.60 -23.58 1.39
N ARG A 482 -11.86 -23.88 1.72
CA ARG A 482 -12.54 -25.08 1.21
C ARG A 482 -12.85 -24.91 -0.27
N ARG A 483 -12.26 -25.80 -1.08
CA ARG A 483 -12.52 -25.97 -2.52
C ARG A 483 -13.87 -26.62 -2.75
#